data_e344de80f3e30d3b62952725c0dfc63d
#
_entry.id   e344de80f3e30d3b62952725c0dfc63d
#
_cell.length_a   1.000
_cell.length_b   1.000
_cell.length_c   1.000
_cell.angle_alpha   90.00
_cell.angle_beta   90.00
_cell.angle_gamma   90.00
#
_symmetry.space_group_name_H-M   'P 1'
#
loop_
_entity.id
_entity.type
_entity.pdbx_description
1 polymer ?
#
loop_
_entity_poly.entity_id
_entity_poly.type
_entity_poly.pdbx_seq_one_letter_code
_entity_poly.pdbx_strand_id
1 'polypeptide(L)'
;PGVRRNERLPLLVMLHGCGQDAEALAASSRMNLVAARERFFVLYPEQDRLSNAAGCWNWYDTRSGRAQAEAGSIDAAIRQVCLLQAVDPERIALAGLSAGAGMAALLALRHPDRFRAIAMHSGIAPGVAHSSATALMAMCGQRAAPISPERLASEARLPGLLVIQGSSDPVVAPSNGAEAVRLWAARGGAKAGARRIVQRGARYAAVITDYRSRSRVVATLCEIEGLGHAW
;
A
#
# COMPACT_ATOMS: atom_id res chain seq x y z
N PRO A 1 -20.20 5.24 -8.61
CA PRO A 1 -21.11 4.20 -9.11
C PRO A 1 -22.54 4.48 -8.61
N GLY A 2 -23.55 4.25 -9.48
CA GLY A 2 -24.94 4.33 -9.03
C GLY A 2 -25.21 3.30 -7.93
N VAL A 3 -25.63 3.73 -6.75
CA VAL A 3 -25.89 2.84 -5.60
C VAL A 3 -27.37 2.50 -5.58
N ARG A 4 -27.73 1.22 -5.48
CA ARG A 4 -29.11 0.77 -5.34
C ARG A 4 -29.61 1.04 -3.91
N ARG A 5 -30.93 1.10 -3.75
CA ARG A 5 -31.54 1.25 -2.43
C ARG A 5 -31.07 0.12 -1.49
N ASN A 6 -30.60 0.46 -0.31
CA ASN A 6 -30.04 -0.46 0.72
C ASN A 6 -28.77 -1.22 0.31
N GLU A 7 -28.12 -0.86 -0.79
CA GLU A 7 -26.82 -1.42 -1.16
C GLU A 7 -25.68 -0.71 -0.45
N ARG A 8 -24.66 -1.45 -0.02
CA ARG A 8 -23.38 -0.89 0.43
C ARG A 8 -22.28 -1.44 -0.44
N LEU A 9 -21.37 -0.56 -0.89
CA LEU A 9 -20.28 -0.89 -1.81
C LEU A 9 -18.93 -0.88 -1.08
N PRO A 10 -17.94 -1.65 -1.58
CA PRO A 10 -16.58 -1.58 -1.06
C PRO A 10 -15.99 -0.17 -1.20
N LEU A 11 -14.96 0.10 -0.40
CA LEU A 11 -14.15 1.31 -0.50
C LEU A 11 -12.69 0.94 -0.78
N LEU A 12 -12.09 1.56 -1.78
CA LEU A 12 -10.65 1.59 -1.99
C LEU A 12 -10.11 2.98 -1.60
N VAL A 13 -9.17 3.02 -0.68
CA VAL A 13 -8.44 4.24 -0.31
C VAL A 13 -7.12 4.25 -1.03
N MET A 14 -6.84 5.30 -1.81
CA MET A 14 -5.63 5.42 -2.63
C MET A 14 -4.77 6.60 -2.18
N LEU A 15 -3.53 6.32 -1.77
CA LEU A 15 -2.58 7.30 -1.26
C LEU A 15 -1.51 7.61 -2.31
N HIS A 16 -1.40 8.88 -2.68
CA HIS A 16 -0.49 9.37 -3.71
C HIS A 16 0.99 9.31 -3.30
N GLY A 17 1.88 9.38 -4.27
CA GLY A 17 3.32 9.52 -4.07
C GLY A 17 3.75 10.95 -3.77
N CYS A 18 5.03 11.14 -3.44
CA CYS A 18 5.61 12.47 -3.25
C CYS A 18 5.43 13.34 -4.51
N GLY A 19 5.11 14.61 -4.31
CA GLY A 19 4.94 15.58 -5.40
C GLY A 19 3.64 15.41 -6.22
N GLN A 20 2.83 14.41 -5.89
CA GLN A 20 1.49 14.25 -6.44
C GLN A 20 0.43 14.85 -5.51
N ASP A 21 -0.79 14.88 -6.00
CA ASP A 21 -2.02 15.18 -5.31
C ASP A 21 -3.08 14.10 -5.59
N ALA A 22 -4.27 14.27 -5.05
CA ALA A 22 -5.38 13.34 -5.23
C ALA A 22 -5.81 13.23 -6.71
N GLU A 23 -5.83 14.36 -7.43
CA GLU A 23 -6.25 14.43 -8.83
C GLU A 23 -5.24 13.75 -9.75
N ALA A 24 -3.94 14.01 -9.55
CA ALA A 24 -2.86 13.37 -10.31
C ALA A 24 -2.87 11.85 -10.15
N LEU A 25 -3.07 11.35 -8.92
CA LEU A 25 -3.18 9.90 -8.67
C LEU A 25 -4.45 9.32 -9.32
N ALA A 26 -5.59 10.00 -9.22
CA ALA A 26 -6.83 9.55 -9.84
C ALA A 26 -6.70 9.45 -11.37
N ALA A 27 -6.06 10.45 -11.99
CA ALA A 27 -5.83 10.50 -13.43
C ALA A 27 -4.84 9.41 -13.90
N SER A 28 -3.68 9.27 -13.24
CA SER A 28 -2.64 8.31 -13.63
C SER A 28 -3.07 6.87 -13.41
N SER A 29 -3.70 6.56 -12.28
CA SER A 29 -4.17 5.20 -11.95
C SER A 29 -5.39 4.78 -12.76
N ARG A 30 -6.18 5.74 -13.27
CA ARG A 30 -7.48 5.49 -13.93
C ARG A 30 -8.45 4.66 -13.08
N MET A 31 -8.25 4.67 -11.74
CA MET A 31 -9.00 3.80 -10.84
C MET A 31 -10.49 4.14 -10.82
N ASN A 32 -10.87 5.38 -11.11
CA ASN A 32 -12.28 5.77 -11.23
C ASN A 32 -13.02 4.98 -12.32
N LEU A 33 -12.35 4.64 -13.44
CA LEU A 33 -12.94 3.82 -14.50
C LEU A 33 -13.14 2.37 -14.02
N VAL A 34 -12.16 1.84 -13.29
CA VAL A 34 -12.27 0.50 -12.70
C VAL A 34 -13.37 0.48 -11.65
N ALA A 35 -13.42 1.50 -10.79
CA ALA A 35 -14.42 1.63 -9.73
C ALA A 35 -15.86 1.72 -10.27
N ALA A 36 -16.05 2.43 -11.39
CA ALA A 36 -17.35 2.51 -12.05
C ALA A 36 -17.79 1.13 -12.60
N ARG A 37 -16.87 0.38 -13.21
CA ARG A 37 -17.14 -0.94 -13.77
C ARG A 37 -17.35 -2.00 -12.69
N GLU A 38 -16.49 -2.03 -11.67
CA GLU A 38 -16.48 -3.08 -10.63
C GLU A 38 -17.32 -2.71 -9.40
N ARG A 39 -17.94 -1.53 -9.40
CA ARG A 39 -18.87 -1.04 -8.37
C ARG A 39 -18.26 -0.95 -6.97
N PHE A 40 -17.31 -0.05 -6.80
CA PHE A 40 -16.76 0.35 -5.50
C PHE A 40 -16.52 1.86 -5.45
N PHE A 41 -16.43 2.41 -4.24
CA PHE A 41 -16.01 3.80 -4.01
C PHE A 41 -14.49 3.90 -4.02
N VAL A 42 -13.98 5.08 -4.41
CA VAL A 42 -12.56 5.41 -4.23
C VAL A 42 -12.46 6.69 -3.41
N LEU A 43 -11.62 6.67 -2.39
CA LEU A 43 -11.23 7.84 -1.61
C LEU A 43 -9.76 8.13 -1.91
N TYR A 44 -9.47 9.37 -2.27
CA TYR A 44 -8.12 9.87 -2.50
C TYR A 44 -7.79 10.93 -1.43
N PRO A 45 -7.25 10.52 -0.27
CA PRO A 45 -6.72 11.49 0.68
C PRO A 45 -5.55 12.25 0.06
N GLU A 46 -5.46 13.53 0.37
CA GLU A 46 -4.36 14.39 -0.07
C GLU A 46 -3.53 14.84 1.12
N GLN A 47 -2.20 14.81 0.95
CA GLN A 47 -1.27 15.27 1.98
C GLN A 47 -1.24 16.78 2.02
N ASP A 48 -1.38 17.33 3.21
CA ASP A 48 -1.27 18.76 3.44
C ASP A 48 0.17 19.24 3.24
N ARG A 49 0.38 20.20 2.36
CA ARG A 49 1.68 20.81 2.07
C ARG A 49 2.25 21.59 3.26
N LEU A 50 1.44 21.98 4.23
CA LEU A 50 1.91 22.54 5.49
C LEU A 50 2.55 21.46 6.38
N SER A 51 2.06 20.22 6.29
CA SER A 51 2.65 19.09 7.00
C SER A 51 3.92 18.57 6.33
N ASN A 52 4.00 18.67 4.99
CA ASN A 52 5.18 18.32 4.21
C ASN A 52 5.20 19.13 2.91
N ALA A 53 6.16 20.05 2.77
CA ALA A 53 6.26 20.96 1.61
C ALA A 53 6.40 20.24 0.26
N ALA A 54 6.95 19.02 0.24
CA ALA A 54 7.03 18.18 -0.95
C ALA A 54 5.74 17.37 -1.21
N GLY A 55 4.72 17.51 -0.36
CA GLY A 55 3.51 16.71 -0.45
C GLY A 55 3.74 15.22 -0.22
N CYS A 56 4.79 14.84 0.51
CA CYS A 56 5.08 13.44 0.83
C CYS A 56 4.37 13.03 2.11
N TRP A 57 3.80 11.83 2.17
CA TRP A 57 3.39 11.22 3.42
C TRP A 57 4.61 10.93 4.29
N ASN A 58 4.57 11.33 5.58
CA ASN A 58 5.69 11.17 6.51
C ASN A 58 5.70 9.76 7.16
N TRP A 59 5.47 8.72 6.39
CA TRP A 59 5.34 7.32 6.81
C TRP A 59 6.49 6.81 7.68
N TYR A 60 7.68 7.38 7.53
CA TYR A 60 8.91 7.02 8.25
C TYR A 60 9.03 7.71 9.61
N ASP A 61 8.38 8.85 9.82
CA ASP A 61 8.55 9.68 11.03
C ASP A 61 7.70 9.17 12.20
N THR A 62 8.03 7.94 12.62
CA THR A 62 7.32 7.23 13.69
C THR A 62 7.78 7.64 15.07
N ARG A 63 8.98 8.21 15.21
CA ARG A 63 9.54 8.64 16.51
C ARG A 63 8.93 9.94 17.00
N SER A 64 8.70 10.92 16.14
CA SER A 64 8.04 12.18 16.48
C SER A 64 6.52 12.04 16.66
N GLY A 65 5.94 10.94 16.20
CA GLY A 65 4.49 10.73 16.16
C GLY A 65 3.80 11.30 14.92
N ARG A 66 4.52 11.96 14.01
CA ARG A 66 3.94 12.56 12.80
C ARG A 66 3.29 11.51 11.89
N ALA A 67 3.98 10.39 11.65
CA ALA A 67 3.43 9.30 10.87
C ALA A 67 2.10 8.77 11.45
N GLN A 68 2.02 8.69 12.77
CA GLN A 68 0.82 8.25 13.47
C GLN A 68 -0.32 9.28 13.38
N ALA A 69 0.00 10.57 13.46
CA ALA A 69 -0.98 11.64 13.34
C ALA A 69 -1.59 11.66 11.93
N GLU A 70 -0.78 11.56 10.89
CA GLU A 70 -1.24 11.49 9.50
C GLU A 70 -2.10 10.23 9.26
N ALA A 71 -1.65 9.07 9.74
CA ALA A 71 -2.44 7.84 9.68
C ALA A 71 -3.80 8.00 10.39
N GLY A 72 -3.84 8.70 11.54
CA GLY A 72 -5.06 9.03 12.26
C GLY A 72 -6.00 9.93 11.46
N SER A 73 -5.46 10.93 10.75
CA SER A 73 -6.24 11.82 9.87
C SER A 73 -6.86 11.06 8.69
N ILE A 74 -6.09 10.16 8.06
CA ILE A 74 -6.60 9.31 6.98
C ILE A 74 -7.71 8.40 7.52
N ASP A 75 -7.53 7.78 8.70
CA ASP A 75 -8.54 6.93 9.31
C ASP A 75 -9.82 7.71 9.66
N ALA A 76 -9.70 8.96 10.12
CA ALA A 76 -10.85 9.83 10.36
C ALA A 76 -11.61 10.13 9.05
N ALA A 77 -10.90 10.42 7.95
CA ALA A 77 -11.51 10.62 6.64
C ALA A 77 -12.25 9.36 6.16
N ILE A 78 -11.66 8.18 6.34
CA ILE A 78 -12.32 6.90 6.01
C ILE A 78 -13.62 6.73 6.83
N ARG A 79 -13.59 7.00 8.14
CA ARG A 79 -14.80 6.94 8.98
C ARG A 79 -15.87 7.89 8.49
N GLN A 80 -15.49 9.12 8.16
CA GLN A 80 -16.43 10.13 7.66
C GLN A 80 -17.08 9.69 6.34
N VAL A 81 -16.32 9.15 5.40
CA VAL A 81 -16.86 8.62 4.14
C VAL A 81 -17.81 7.45 4.39
N CYS A 82 -17.50 6.54 5.32
CA CYS A 82 -18.41 5.45 5.70
C CYS A 82 -19.74 5.94 6.31
N LEU A 83 -19.73 7.10 6.97
CA LEU A 83 -20.96 7.71 7.52
C LEU A 83 -21.77 8.44 6.45
N LEU A 84 -21.11 9.11 5.51
CA LEU A 84 -21.75 9.97 4.51
C LEU A 84 -22.15 9.24 3.23
N GLN A 85 -21.54 8.09 2.95
CA GLN A 85 -21.76 7.33 1.73
C GLN A 85 -22.21 5.90 2.05
N ALA A 86 -22.81 5.23 1.08
CA ALA A 86 -23.23 3.84 1.20
C ALA A 86 -22.04 2.86 1.10
N VAL A 87 -21.02 3.07 1.93
CA VAL A 87 -19.84 2.23 2.02
C VAL A 87 -20.10 1.06 2.97
N ASP A 88 -19.61 -0.13 2.58
CA ASP A 88 -19.55 -1.29 3.46
C ASP A 88 -18.26 -1.21 4.32
N PRO A 89 -18.35 -0.92 5.63
CA PRO A 89 -17.19 -0.75 6.49
C PRO A 89 -16.35 -2.03 6.66
N GLU A 90 -16.93 -3.20 6.35
CA GLU A 90 -16.25 -4.48 6.38
C GLU A 90 -15.46 -4.78 5.08
N ARG A 91 -15.59 -3.92 4.06
CA ARG A 91 -15.00 -4.13 2.73
C ARG A 91 -14.15 -2.93 2.31
N ILE A 92 -13.17 -2.57 3.14
CA ILE A 92 -12.23 -1.48 2.89
C ILE A 92 -10.87 -2.06 2.51
N ALA A 93 -10.28 -1.53 1.44
CA ALA A 93 -8.91 -1.84 1.02
C ALA A 93 -8.08 -0.55 0.89
N LEU A 94 -6.77 -0.69 1.02
CA LEU A 94 -5.80 0.39 0.85
C LEU A 94 -4.94 0.14 -0.40
N ALA A 95 -4.58 1.20 -1.09
CA ALA A 95 -3.52 1.17 -2.09
C ALA A 95 -2.66 2.43 -1.97
N GLY A 96 -1.41 2.36 -2.33
CA GLY A 96 -0.55 3.54 -2.33
C GLY A 96 0.64 3.39 -3.27
N LEU A 97 1.12 4.55 -3.74
CA LEU A 97 2.31 4.68 -4.55
C LEU A 97 3.43 5.31 -3.72
N SER A 98 4.64 4.74 -3.76
CA SER A 98 5.85 5.35 -3.16
C SER A 98 5.64 5.66 -1.66
N ALA A 99 5.71 6.92 -1.25
CA ALA A 99 5.42 7.35 0.13
C ALA A 99 4.01 6.94 0.58
N GLY A 100 3.01 6.99 -0.33
CA GLY A 100 1.66 6.53 -0.08
C GLY A 100 1.57 5.03 0.19
N ALA A 101 2.42 4.23 -0.45
CA ALA A 101 2.51 2.79 -0.17
C ALA A 101 3.05 2.50 1.23
N GLY A 102 4.08 3.25 1.66
CA GLY A 102 4.59 3.19 3.03
C GLY A 102 3.54 3.57 4.07
N MET A 103 2.76 4.62 3.81
CA MET A 103 1.67 5.05 4.68
C MET A 103 0.51 4.03 4.71
N ALA A 104 0.14 3.44 3.56
CA ALA A 104 -0.86 2.37 3.49
C ALA A 104 -0.45 1.16 4.34
N ALA A 105 0.81 0.76 4.28
CA ALA A 105 1.34 -0.32 5.10
C ALA A 105 1.35 0.01 6.60
N LEU A 106 1.68 1.24 6.97
CA LEU A 106 1.59 1.72 8.35
C LEU A 106 0.15 1.65 8.89
N LEU A 107 -0.82 2.14 8.11
CA LEU A 107 -2.25 2.05 8.44
C LEU A 107 -2.70 0.61 8.67
N ALA A 108 -2.31 -0.31 7.77
CA ALA A 108 -2.67 -1.73 7.88
C ALA A 108 -2.07 -2.41 9.12
N LEU A 109 -0.85 -2.02 9.53
CA LEU A 109 -0.24 -2.53 10.76
C LEU A 109 -0.91 -1.99 12.02
N ARG A 110 -1.38 -0.74 12.00
CA ARG A 110 -2.06 -0.11 13.14
C ARG A 110 -3.49 -0.61 13.33
N HIS A 111 -4.16 -0.94 12.23
CA HIS A 111 -5.57 -1.34 12.20
C HIS A 111 -5.75 -2.60 11.33
N PRO A 112 -5.13 -3.74 11.71
CA PRO A 112 -5.06 -4.94 10.85
C PRO A 112 -6.44 -5.52 10.54
N ASP A 113 -7.40 -5.42 11.45
CA ASP A 113 -8.74 -5.97 11.29
C ASP A 113 -9.66 -5.07 10.44
N ARG A 114 -9.26 -3.82 10.23
CA ARG A 114 -10.07 -2.83 9.50
C ARG A 114 -10.00 -3.00 7.98
N PHE A 115 -8.91 -3.54 7.47
CA PHE A 115 -8.65 -3.62 6.03
C PHE A 115 -8.65 -5.06 5.54
N ARG A 116 -9.29 -5.29 4.40
CA ARG A 116 -9.33 -6.64 3.77
C ARG A 116 -8.07 -6.93 2.98
N ALA A 117 -7.50 -5.93 2.35
CA ALA A 117 -6.28 -6.04 1.56
C ALA A 117 -5.55 -4.69 1.48
N ILE A 118 -4.27 -4.75 1.20
CA ILE A 118 -3.47 -3.58 0.84
C ILE A 118 -2.66 -3.84 -0.43
N ALA A 119 -2.44 -2.79 -1.21
CA ALA A 119 -1.53 -2.79 -2.35
C ALA A 119 -0.44 -1.74 -2.14
N MET A 120 0.81 -2.16 -2.22
CA MET A 120 1.99 -1.29 -2.18
C MET A 120 2.61 -1.26 -3.57
N HIS A 121 2.64 -0.09 -4.21
CA HIS A 121 3.36 0.11 -5.46
C HIS A 121 4.62 0.93 -5.21
N SER A 122 5.79 0.36 -5.54
CA SER A 122 7.10 1.03 -5.39
C SER A 122 7.29 1.66 -4.00
N GLY A 123 6.91 0.93 -2.94
CA GLY A 123 6.93 1.39 -1.56
C GLY A 123 8.00 0.74 -0.71
N ILE A 124 8.15 1.25 0.49
CA ILE A 124 9.10 0.76 1.49
C ILE A 124 8.35 0.10 2.65
N ALA A 125 8.85 -1.06 3.08
CA ALA A 125 8.26 -1.81 4.18
C ALA A 125 8.28 -0.99 5.49
N PRO A 126 7.25 -1.10 6.35
CA PRO A 126 7.24 -0.46 7.64
C PRO A 126 8.40 -0.92 8.53
N GLY A 127 8.90 0.01 9.36
CA GLY A 127 9.99 -0.27 10.30
C GLY A 127 11.40 -0.20 9.72
N VAL A 128 11.55 -0.06 8.39
CA VAL A 128 12.84 0.10 7.72
C VAL A 128 13.45 1.48 8.01
N ALA A 129 12.61 2.50 8.12
CA ALA A 129 13.03 3.89 8.34
C ALA A 129 12.31 4.53 9.53
N HIS A 130 12.98 5.52 10.16
CA HIS A 130 12.45 6.28 11.30
C HIS A 130 12.94 7.75 11.30
N SER A 131 13.55 8.19 10.20
CA SER A 131 13.95 9.57 9.91
C SER A 131 14.10 9.75 8.40
N SER A 132 14.16 11.00 7.93
CA SER A 132 14.36 11.32 6.51
C SER A 132 15.64 10.69 5.96
N ALA A 133 16.76 10.75 6.72
CA ALA A 133 18.03 10.14 6.30
C ALA A 133 17.90 8.62 6.14
N THR A 134 17.27 7.95 7.11
CA THR A 134 17.07 6.49 7.03
C THR A 134 16.05 6.09 5.96
N ALA A 135 15.07 6.96 5.66
CA ALA A 135 14.14 6.75 4.56
C ALA A 135 14.87 6.79 3.20
N LEU A 136 15.77 7.77 3.01
CA LEU A 136 16.57 7.86 1.80
C LEU A 136 17.47 6.62 1.61
N MET A 137 18.16 6.18 2.67
CA MET A 137 18.96 4.94 2.63
C MET A 137 18.10 3.71 2.30
N ALA A 138 16.89 3.63 2.85
CA ALA A 138 15.95 2.55 2.54
C ALA A 138 15.51 2.59 1.08
N MET A 139 15.21 3.77 0.52
CA MET A 139 14.88 3.93 -0.89
C MET A 139 15.97 3.36 -1.79
N CYS A 140 17.25 3.59 -1.45
CA CYS A 140 18.39 3.04 -2.16
C CYS A 140 18.63 1.53 -1.93
N GLY A 141 17.77 0.84 -1.16
CA GLY A 141 17.93 -0.58 -0.85
C GLY A 141 19.07 -0.88 0.15
N GLN A 142 19.62 0.14 0.82
CA GLN A 142 20.74 0.01 1.77
C GLN A 142 20.29 -0.37 3.19
N ARG A 143 18.99 -0.58 3.40
CA ARG A 143 18.42 -0.96 4.70
C ARG A 143 17.35 -2.03 4.52
N ALA A 144 17.35 -2.98 5.45
CA ALA A 144 16.28 -3.96 5.60
C ALA A 144 15.56 -3.75 6.92
N ALA A 145 14.29 -4.11 7.01
CA ALA A 145 13.57 -4.09 8.27
C ALA A 145 14.16 -5.19 9.18
N PRO A 146 14.52 -4.86 10.44
CA PRO A 146 14.79 -5.90 11.40
C PRO A 146 13.52 -6.73 11.57
N ILE A 147 13.58 -8.02 11.28
CA ILE A 147 12.52 -8.96 11.63
C ILE A 147 12.65 -9.18 13.14
N SER A 148 12.07 -8.28 13.92
CA SER A 148 11.80 -8.56 15.32
C SER A 148 10.33 -8.96 15.45
N PRO A 149 10.04 -10.23 15.73
CA PRO A 149 8.66 -10.70 15.97
C PRO A 149 7.96 -9.90 17.07
N GLU A 150 8.74 -9.42 18.04
CA GLU A 150 8.26 -8.70 19.22
C GLU A 150 7.77 -7.26 18.93
N ARG A 151 8.28 -6.61 17.88
CA ARG A 151 7.83 -5.26 17.48
C ARG A 151 6.53 -5.25 16.67
N LEU A 152 6.10 -6.42 16.22
CA LEU A 152 4.82 -6.59 15.54
C LEU A 152 3.81 -7.20 16.53
N ALA A 153 3.74 -6.66 17.72
CA ALA A 153 3.07 -7.17 18.92
C ALA A 153 1.52 -7.21 18.87
N SER A 154 0.94 -7.43 17.73
CA SER A 154 -0.47 -7.78 17.61
C SER A 154 -0.56 -9.20 17.06
N GLU A 155 -1.27 -10.08 17.76
CA GLU A 155 -1.68 -11.40 17.26
C GLU A 155 -2.66 -11.30 16.09
N ALA A 156 -3.16 -10.08 15.84
CA ALA A 156 -4.11 -9.81 14.78
C ALA A 156 -3.55 -10.17 13.41
N ARG A 157 -4.39 -10.83 12.64
CA ARG A 157 -4.08 -11.27 11.28
C ARG A 157 -3.96 -10.08 10.36
N LEU A 158 -2.80 -9.89 9.72
CA LEU A 158 -2.63 -8.85 8.72
C LEU A 158 -3.55 -9.07 7.51
N PRO A 159 -4.01 -7.96 6.87
CA PRO A 159 -4.70 -8.02 5.59
C PRO A 159 -3.80 -8.63 4.50
N GLY A 160 -4.40 -9.15 3.44
CA GLY A 160 -3.65 -9.64 2.29
C GLY A 160 -2.83 -8.52 1.64
N LEU A 161 -1.57 -8.80 1.28
CA LEU A 161 -0.67 -7.82 0.67
C LEU A 161 -0.47 -8.11 -0.82
N LEU A 162 -0.64 -7.10 -1.67
CA LEU A 162 -0.11 -7.07 -3.04
C LEU A 162 1.03 -6.06 -3.10
N VAL A 163 2.21 -6.50 -3.52
CA VAL A 163 3.32 -5.60 -3.85
C VAL A 163 3.49 -5.55 -5.35
N ILE A 164 3.53 -4.35 -5.91
CA ILE A 164 3.84 -4.08 -7.31
C ILE A 164 5.15 -3.31 -7.33
N GLN A 165 6.14 -3.83 -8.07
CA GLN A 165 7.47 -3.24 -8.13
C GLN A 165 8.02 -3.29 -9.55
N GLY A 166 8.48 -2.16 -10.05
CA GLY A 166 9.21 -2.10 -11.31
C GLY A 166 10.64 -2.59 -11.16
N SER A 167 11.11 -3.43 -12.08
CA SER A 167 12.49 -3.94 -12.02
C SER A 167 13.55 -2.88 -12.38
N SER A 168 13.13 -1.78 -13.04
CA SER A 168 13.98 -0.66 -13.42
C SER A 168 13.66 0.63 -12.67
N ASP A 169 13.07 0.50 -11.45
CA ASP A 169 12.73 1.64 -10.62
C ASP A 169 14.00 2.35 -10.09
N PRO A 170 14.27 3.59 -10.54
CA PRO A 170 15.49 4.31 -10.15
C PRO A 170 15.33 5.09 -8.83
N VAL A 171 14.10 5.15 -8.26
CA VAL A 171 13.77 5.94 -7.07
C VAL A 171 13.69 5.05 -5.84
N VAL A 172 12.96 3.95 -5.96
CA VAL A 172 12.82 2.95 -4.89
C VAL A 172 13.36 1.62 -5.37
N ALA A 173 14.53 1.25 -4.86
CA ALA A 173 15.22 0.02 -5.25
C ALA A 173 14.29 -1.20 -5.23
N PRO A 174 14.31 -2.04 -6.27
CA PRO A 174 13.39 -3.18 -6.39
C PRO A 174 13.42 -4.15 -5.21
N SER A 175 14.55 -4.22 -4.48
CA SER A 175 14.69 -5.01 -3.27
C SER A 175 13.69 -4.64 -2.17
N ASN A 176 13.18 -3.41 -2.13
CA ASN A 176 12.16 -2.98 -1.16
C ASN A 176 10.84 -3.73 -1.31
N GLY A 177 10.44 -4.05 -2.53
CA GLY A 177 9.25 -4.85 -2.79
C GLY A 177 9.36 -6.27 -2.21
N ALA A 178 10.50 -6.93 -2.44
CA ALA A 178 10.77 -8.25 -1.87
C ALA A 178 10.83 -8.21 -0.33
N GLU A 179 11.38 -7.13 0.26
CA GLU A 179 11.45 -6.94 1.70
C GLU A 179 10.06 -6.77 2.32
N ALA A 180 9.17 -6.00 1.70
CA ALA A 180 7.80 -5.83 2.17
C ALA A 180 7.05 -7.17 2.20
N VAL A 181 7.17 -7.96 1.14
CA VAL A 181 6.55 -9.29 1.07
C VAL A 181 7.17 -10.24 2.10
N ARG A 182 8.50 -10.23 2.29
CA ARG A 182 9.20 -11.04 3.27
C ARG A 182 8.66 -10.79 4.69
N LEU A 183 8.44 -9.52 5.05
CA LEU A 183 7.89 -9.13 6.34
C LEU A 183 6.47 -9.69 6.55
N TRP A 184 5.60 -9.54 5.55
CA TRP A 184 4.22 -10.07 5.60
C TRP A 184 4.18 -11.60 5.65
N ALA A 185 5.03 -12.24 4.82
CA ALA A 185 5.13 -13.69 4.76
C ALA A 185 5.62 -14.28 6.08
N ALA A 186 6.66 -13.69 6.68
CA ALA A 186 7.18 -14.12 7.97
C ALA A 186 6.09 -14.06 9.06
N ARG A 187 5.35 -12.94 9.11
CA ARG A 187 4.27 -12.76 10.08
C ARG A 187 3.08 -13.70 9.84
N GLY A 188 2.77 -14.00 8.58
CA GLY A 188 1.68 -14.91 8.19
C GLY A 188 2.06 -16.39 8.18
N GLY A 189 3.31 -16.75 8.53
CA GLY A 189 3.82 -18.12 8.41
C GLY A 189 3.75 -18.64 6.97
N ALA A 190 3.96 -17.77 5.97
CA ALA A 190 3.80 -18.08 4.57
C ALA A 190 5.13 -18.40 3.88
N LYS A 191 5.08 -19.28 2.89
CA LYS A 191 6.22 -19.65 2.05
C LYS A 191 5.97 -19.23 0.61
N ALA A 192 7.06 -18.89 -0.10
CA ALA A 192 6.99 -18.57 -1.52
C ALA A 192 6.56 -19.81 -2.33
N GLY A 193 5.62 -19.59 -3.23
CA GLY A 193 5.23 -20.55 -4.27
C GLY A 193 6.09 -20.43 -5.51
N ALA A 194 5.68 -21.13 -6.56
CA ALA A 194 6.34 -21.04 -7.86
C ALA A 194 6.16 -19.64 -8.48
N ARG A 195 7.21 -19.16 -9.11
CA ARG A 195 7.17 -17.93 -9.93
C ARG A 195 6.41 -18.23 -11.22
N ARG A 196 5.54 -17.32 -11.61
CA ARG A 196 4.83 -17.39 -12.90
C ARG A 196 4.97 -16.09 -13.65
N ILE A 197 5.16 -16.19 -14.96
CA ILE A 197 5.23 -15.03 -15.84
C ILE A 197 3.84 -14.77 -16.40
N VAL A 198 3.40 -13.53 -16.34
CA VAL A 198 2.13 -13.07 -16.92
C VAL A 198 2.43 -11.93 -17.87
N GLN A 199 2.06 -12.11 -19.13
CA GLN A 199 2.17 -11.08 -20.17
C GLN A 199 0.76 -10.61 -20.52
N ARG A 200 0.44 -9.35 -20.22
CA ARG A 200 -0.80 -8.70 -20.65
C ARG A 200 -0.47 -7.47 -21.47
N GLY A 201 -0.75 -7.53 -22.77
CA GLY A 201 -0.35 -6.48 -23.69
C GLY A 201 1.10 -6.63 -24.21
N ALA A 202 1.61 -5.60 -24.91
CA ALA A 202 2.85 -5.67 -25.66
C ALA A 202 4.10 -5.15 -24.92
N ARG A 203 3.93 -4.47 -23.76
CA ARG A 203 5.04 -3.71 -23.16
C ARG A 203 5.79 -4.45 -22.05
N TYR A 204 5.10 -4.86 -21.02
CA TYR A 204 5.73 -5.30 -19.78
C TYR A 204 5.27 -6.70 -19.38
N ALA A 205 6.21 -7.61 -19.21
CA ALA A 205 5.96 -8.86 -18.52
C ALA A 205 5.93 -8.62 -17.00
N ALA A 206 5.14 -9.40 -16.29
CA ALA A 206 5.13 -9.40 -14.84
C ALA A 206 5.51 -10.79 -14.32
N VAL A 207 6.46 -10.84 -13.40
CA VAL A 207 6.78 -12.06 -12.65
C VAL A 207 6.01 -12.02 -11.35
N ILE A 208 5.15 -12.99 -11.13
CA ILE A 208 4.28 -13.04 -9.97
C ILE A 208 4.70 -14.21 -9.07
N THR A 209 4.86 -13.90 -7.79
CA THR A 209 5.16 -14.89 -6.73
C THR A 209 4.13 -14.75 -5.62
N ASP A 210 3.33 -15.78 -5.42
CA ASP A 210 2.40 -15.84 -4.28
C ASP A 210 3.09 -16.45 -3.07
N TYR A 211 2.90 -15.86 -1.90
CA TYR A 211 3.34 -16.37 -0.62
C TYR A 211 2.14 -16.94 0.12
N ARG A 212 2.17 -18.23 0.41
CA ARG A 212 1.04 -18.98 0.93
C ARG A 212 1.30 -19.56 2.32
N SER A 213 0.30 -19.47 3.18
CA SER A 213 0.19 -20.21 4.42
C SER A 213 -0.99 -21.16 4.30
N ARG A 214 -0.73 -22.47 4.22
CA ARG A 214 -1.76 -23.48 3.84
C ARG A 214 -2.37 -23.11 2.47
N SER A 215 -3.69 -23.02 2.39
CA SER A 215 -4.43 -22.67 1.15
C SER A 215 -4.53 -21.17 0.90
N ARG A 216 -4.17 -20.31 1.89
CA ARG A 216 -4.37 -18.86 1.81
C ARG A 216 -3.15 -18.17 1.20
N VAL A 217 -3.38 -17.23 0.28
CA VAL A 217 -2.39 -16.24 -0.14
C VAL A 217 -2.31 -15.15 0.92
N VAL A 218 -1.13 -14.98 1.50
CA VAL A 218 -0.83 -13.95 2.51
C VAL A 218 -0.27 -12.69 1.86
N ALA A 219 0.62 -12.90 0.89
CA ALA A 219 1.17 -11.82 0.10
C ALA A 219 1.42 -12.27 -1.34
N THR A 220 1.42 -11.32 -2.26
CA THR A 220 1.81 -11.52 -3.66
C THR A 220 2.83 -10.45 -4.03
N LEU A 221 3.97 -10.86 -4.61
CA LEU A 221 4.93 -9.98 -5.25
C LEU A 221 4.68 -10.01 -6.76
N CYS A 222 4.47 -8.83 -7.34
CA CYS A 222 4.33 -8.60 -8.77
C CYS A 222 5.49 -7.71 -9.24
N GLU A 223 6.52 -8.33 -9.80
CA GLU A 223 7.68 -7.63 -10.37
C GLU A 223 7.41 -7.36 -11.85
N ILE A 224 7.35 -6.09 -12.24
CA ILE A 224 7.06 -5.68 -13.62
C ILE A 224 8.37 -5.37 -14.32
N GLU A 225 8.70 -6.17 -15.32
CA GLU A 225 9.96 -6.08 -16.05
C GLU A 225 10.08 -4.77 -16.83
N GLY A 226 11.18 -4.04 -16.64
CA GLY A 226 11.44 -2.76 -17.30
C GLY A 226 10.61 -1.57 -16.83
N LEU A 227 9.69 -1.74 -15.89
CA LEU A 227 8.92 -0.61 -15.34
C LEU A 227 9.80 0.21 -14.41
N GLY A 228 9.73 1.56 -14.56
CA GLY A 228 10.35 2.53 -13.65
C GLY A 228 9.45 2.87 -12.46
N HIS A 229 9.71 4.05 -11.83
CA HIS A 229 8.92 4.58 -10.71
C HIS A 229 7.66 5.28 -11.22
N ALA A 230 6.65 4.52 -11.61
CA ALA A 230 5.41 5.03 -12.18
C ALA A 230 4.22 4.13 -11.84
N TRP A 231 3.02 4.73 -11.89
CA TRP A 231 1.76 4.00 -11.80
C TRP A 231 1.16 3.84 -13.18
#